data_e70e3c959e751a9b55990a035f5b203f
#
_entry.id   e70e3c959e751a9b55990a035f5b203f
#
_cell.length_a   1.000
_cell.length_b   1.000
_cell.length_c   1.000
_cell.angle_alpha   90.00
_cell.angle_beta   90.00
_cell.angle_gamma   90.00
#
_symmetry.space_group_name_H-M   'P 1'
#
loop_
_entity.id
_entity.type
_entity.pdbx_description
1 polymer ?
#
loop_
_entity_poly.entity_id
_entity_poly.type
_entity_poly.pdbx_seq_one_letter_code
_entity_poly.pdbx_strand_id
1 'polypeptide(L)'
;MKNIRNFCIIAHIDHGKSTLADRLLEKTNTLNQREMQSQVLDDMDLEREKGITIKSHAIQMEYTARDGQRYTLNLIDTPGHVDFSYEVSRAIASCEGALLVVDATQGIQAQTISNLYLAVGHDLEIIPVLNKIDMDSAMIDEVKDQVIDLIGCREEDILLASGKTGLGVEEVLEAIVNRIPAPTGDESAPLQALIFDSVFNPFRGIIAYFRVFNGTLRKGDHVKFFNTGSEYDADEIGVLKLKMQPRQEIRAGDVGYICSGIKTSSDVKVGDTITSVTNPAKEAIAGFEDVKPMVFAGVYPVEADQYEDLRASLEKLQLNDASLTFEPESSLALGFGFRCGFLGLLHMEVIQERLYREFDMDVITQGDVVEVHNPSGLPEVTKIDKIEEPYILAQIITKSEFLGNVIKLCIDKRGVMKNQTFITQDRVEVNFDMPLSEIVFDFYDKLKSISKGYASFDYHRTGFQPSKLVKLDILLNGEPVDALSSLTYTDHAYDFGRKMCEKLKELIPRQQFDIAIQAAVGAKIIARETVKAVRKDVTAKCYGGDISRKRKLLEKQKKGKKRMRQIGNVEVPQSAFLAVLKMD
;
A
#
# COMPACT_ATOMS: atom_id res chain seq x y z
N MET A 1 2.64 0.60 36.24
CA MET A 1 3.61 0.34 35.15
C MET A 1 4.34 -1.01 35.24
N LYS A 2 4.83 -1.50 36.40
CA LYS A 2 5.67 -2.74 36.46
C LYS A 2 5.07 -3.98 35.79
N ASN A 3 3.75 -4.11 35.80
CA ASN A 3 3.03 -5.27 35.24
C ASN A 3 2.42 -4.97 33.85
N ILE A 4 2.86 -3.93 33.16
CA ILE A 4 2.43 -3.62 31.79
C ILE A 4 3.51 -4.08 30.82
N ARG A 5 3.11 -4.65 29.67
CA ARG A 5 3.97 -4.98 28.56
C ARG A 5 3.33 -4.50 27.26
N ASN A 6 3.99 -3.60 26.55
CA ASN A 6 3.55 -3.12 25.24
C ASN A 6 4.44 -3.76 24.19
N PHE A 7 3.84 -4.47 23.27
CA PHE A 7 4.59 -5.19 22.24
C PHE A 7 3.83 -5.22 20.90
N CYS A 8 4.59 -5.40 19.85
CA CYS A 8 4.06 -5.62 18.51
C CYS A 8 4.49 -6.99 17.96
N ILE A 9 3.86 -7.39 16.86
CA ILE A 9 4.26 -8.59 16.12
C ILE A 9 4.77 -8.14 14.75
N ILE A 10 6.03 -8.40 14.47
CA ILE A 10 6.66 -8.15 13.18
C ILE A 10 6.87 -9.48 12.46
N ALA A 11 6.44 -9.54 11.20
CA ALA A 11 6.51 -10.76 10.39
C ALA A 11 6.50 -10.40 8.91
N HIS A 12 6.95 -11.33 8.08
CA HIS A 12 6.64 -11.30 6.65
C HIS A 12 5.19 -11.71 6.39
N ILE A 13 4.65 -11.36 5.22
CA ILE A 13 3.34 -11.80 4.76
C ILE A 13 3.29 -13.33 4.81
N ASP A 14 2.15 -13.89 5.21
CA ASP A 14 1.90 -15.33 5.32
C ASP A 14 2.75 -16.09 6.36
N HIS A 15 3.58 -15.44 7.18
CA HIS A 15 4.29 -16.08 8.29
C HIS A 15 3.39 -16.44 9.49
N GLY A 16 2.11 -16.07 9.42
CA GLY A 16 1.09 -16.45 10.41
C GLY A 16 0.98 -15.49 11.58
N LYS A 17 1.26 -14.19 11.36
CA LYS A 17 1.14 -13.12 12.35
C LYS A 17 -0.26 -13.07 12.98
N SER A 18 -1.33 -12.88 12.18
CA SER A 18 -2.71 -12.77 12.66
C SER A 18 -3.18 -14.06 13.35
N THR A 19 -2.77 -15.24 12.84
CA THR A 19 -3.10 -16.52 13.46
C THR A 19 -2.42 -16.69 14.83
N LEU A 20 -1.18 -16.23 14.99
CA LEU A 20 -0.50 -16.24 16.29
C LEU A 20 -1.17 -15.25 17.26
N ALA A 21 -1.52 -14.06 16.79
CA ALA A 21 -2.25 -13.06 17.58
C ALA A 21 -3.59 -13.64 18.10
N ASP A 22 -4.38 -14.31 17.25
CA ASP A 22 -5.61 -15.01 17.66
C ASP A 22 -5.38 -15.99 18.81
N ARG A 23 -4.26 -16.75 18.78
CA ARG A 23 -3.92 -17.69 19.86
C ARG A 23 -3.50 -17.02 21.15
N LEU A 24 -2.81 -15.87 21.08
CA LEU A 24 -2.51 -15.06 22.26
C LEU A 24 -3.82 -14.55 22.91
N LEU A 25 -4.77 -14.08 22.11
CA LEU A 25 -6.09 -13.63 22.57
C LEU A 25 -6.91 -14.77 23.20
N GLU A 26 -6.88 -15.96 22.61
CA GLU A 26 -7.53 -17.16 23.14
C GLU A 26 -6.95 -17.56 24.50
N LYS A 27 -5.62 -17.68 24.58
CA LYS A 27 -4.92 -18.12 25.80
C LYS A 27 -5.06 -17.15 26.97
N THR A 28 -5.22 -15.86 26.68
CA THR A 28 -5.47 -14.83 27.69
C THR A 28 -6.95 -14.67 28.05
N ASN A 29 -7.84 -15.52 27.50
CA ASN A 29 -9.29 -15.45 27.69
C ASN A 29 -9.88 -14.06 27.33
N THR A 30 -9.22 -13.31 26.44
CA THR A 30 -9.71 -12.02 25.95
C THR A 30 -10.89 -12.23 25.00
N LEU A 31 -10.93 -13.37 24.32
CA LEU A 31 -11.99 -13.86 23.43
C LEU A 31 -12.77 -14.99 24.09
N ASN A 32 -14.10 -14.93 24.05
CA ASN A 32 -14.94 -16.06 24.35
C ASN A 32 -14.99 -17.02 23.15
N GLN A 33 -15.14 -18.33 23.39
CA GLN A 33 -15.22 -19.34 22.30
C GLN A 33 -16.31 -19.05 21.26
N ARG A 34 -17.33 -18.26 21.58
CA ARG A 34 -18.41 -17.86 20.63
C ARG A 34 -18.05 -16.64 19.78
N GLU A 35 -17.04 -15.89 20.17
CA GLU A 35 -16.58 -14.67 19.49
C GLU A 35 -15.34 -14.95 18.62
N MET A 36 -14.79 -16.18 18.71
CA MET A 36 -13.67 -16.59 17.90
C MET A 36 -14.09 -16.76 16.44
N GLN A 37 -13.66 -15.82 15.64
CA GLN A 37 -13.56 -15.94 14.18
C GLN A 37 -12.07 -16.06 13.83
N SER A 38 -11.74 -16.60 12.68
CA SER A 38 -10.35 -16.55 12.22
C SER A 38 -9.96 -15.11 11.90
N GLN A 39 -8.75 -14.71 12.29
CA GLN A 39 -8.20 -13.37 12.05
C GLN A 39 -9.07 -12.26 12.69
N VAL A 40 -9.31 -12.37 13.99
CA VAL A 40 -10.18 -11.46 14.75
C VAL A 40 -9.70 -10.00 14.71
N LEU A 41 -8.39 -9.79 14.57
CA LEU A 41 -7.80 -8.45 14.48
C LEU A 41 -7.89 -7.84 13.08
N ASP A 42 -8.12 -8.65 12.04
CA ASP A 42 -8.31 -8.18 10.68
C ASP A 42 -9.79 -7.80 10.48
N ASP A 43 -10.15 -6.56 10.79
CA ASP A 43 -11.54 -6.08 10.82
C ASP A 43 -12.14 -5.90 9.43
N MET A 44 -11.30 -5.69 8.42
CA MET A 44 -11.75 -5.48 7.04
C MET A 44 -11.87 -6.81 6.29
N ASP A 45 -12.95 -6.98 5.52
CA ASP A 45 -13.10 -8.15 4.63
C ASP A 45 -11.93 -8.25 3.63
N LEU A 46 -11.41 -7.10 3.20
CA LEU A 46 -10.28 -7.01 2.29
C LEU A 46 -8.97 -7.54 2.92
N GLU A 47 -8.75 -7.32 4.22
CA GLU A 47 -7.61 -7.88 4.96
C GLU A 47 -7.66 -9.40 4.97
N ARG A 48 -8.84 -9.96 5.25
CA ARG A 48 -9.06 -11.42 5.27
C ARG A 48 -8.91 -12.06 3.91
N GLU A 49 -9.42 -11.41 2.85
CA GLU A 49 -9.30 -11.92 1.47
C GLU A 49 -7.86 -11.89 0.96
N LYS A 50 -7.13 -10.80 1.24
CA LYS A 50 -5.73 -10.65 0.81
C LYS A 50 -4.73 -11.33 1.76
N GLY A 51 -5.18 -11.75 2.96
CA GLY A 51 -4.33 -12.36 3.98
C GLY A 51 -3.27 -11.41 4.56
N ILE A 52 -3.54 -10.10 4.53
CA ILE A 52 -2.63 -9.05 5.00
C ILE A 52 -3.33 -8.14 6.00
N THR A 53 -2.64 -7.71 7.03
CA THR A 53 -3.09 -6.62 7.89
C THR A 53 -2.80 -5.30 7.20
N ILE A 54 -3.81 -4.47 7.00
CA ILE A 54 -3.72 -3.15 6.37
C ILE A 54 -3.61 -2.07 7.43
N LYS A 55 -4.40 -2.17 8.51
CA LYS A 55 -4.42 -1.20 9.60
C LYS A 55 -3.84 -1.78 10.89
N SER A 56 -3.20 -0.91 11.66
CA SER A 56 -2.74 -1.26 13.01
C SER A 56 -3.93 -1.38 13.95
N HIS A 57 -3.98 -2.45 14.73
CA HIS A 57 -4.97 -2.65 15.77
C HIS A 57 -4.28 -2.79 17.13
N ALA A 58 -4.79 -2.10 18.13
CA ALA A 58 -4.32 -2.27 19.50
C ALA A 58 -5.36 -3.04 20.32
N ILE A 59 -4.90 -4.00 21.10
CA ILE A 59 -5.76 -4.76 21.99
C ILE A 59 -5.08 -5.02 23.33
N GLN A 60 -5.82 -4.77 24.40
CA GLN A 60 -5.39 -5.02 25.77
C GLN A 60 -5.84 -6.40 26.22
N MET A 61 -4.89 -7.22 26.67
CA MET A 61 -5.08 -8.55 27.24
C MET A 61 -4.68 -8.56 28.71
N GLU A 62 -5.26 -9.46 29.46
CA GLU A 62 -4.87 -9.72 30.85
C GLU A 62 -4.35 -11.15 30.97
N TYR A 63 -3.15 -11.30 31.47
CA TYR A 63 -2.50 -12.59 31.62
C TYR A 63 -2.01 -12.81 33.05
N THR A 64 -2.29 -13.98 33.63
CA THR A 64 -1.71 -14.40 34.89
C THR A 64 -0.54 -15.31 34.61
N ALA A 65 0.66 -14.80 34.84
CA ALA A 65 1.89 -15.52 34.54
C ALA A 65 2.19 -16.61 35.57
N ARG A 66 3.20 -17.45 35.29
CA ARG A 66 3.62 -18.54 36.16
C ARG A 66 4.13 -18.06 37.51
N ASP A 67 4.54 -16.80 37.64
CA ASP A 67 4.92 -16.16 38.91
C ASP A 67 3.70 -15.80 39.79
N GLY A 68 2.49 -16.07 39.32
CA GLY A 68 1.22 -15.78 39.99
C GLY A 68 0.79 -14.32 39.94
N GLN A 69 1.53 -13.44 39.27
CA GLN A 69 1.17 -12.04 39.09
C GLN A 69 0.28 -11.85 37.84
N ARG A 70 -0.57 -10.84 37.90
CA ARG A 70 -1.41 -10.44 36.77
C ARG A 70 -0.72 -9.33 35.99
N TYR A 71 -0.58 -9.54 34.70
CA TYR A 71 0.02 -8.61 33.76
C TYR A 71 -1.02 -8.07 32.79
N THR A 72 -0.86 -6.81 32.41
CA THR A 72 -1.56 -6.18 31.31
C THR A 72 -0.66 -6.21 30.08
N LEU A 73 -1.09 -6.90 29.05
CA LEU A 73 -0.38 -7.05 27.79
C LEU A 73 -1.10 -6.22 26.72
N ASN A 74 -0.46 -5.21 26.20
CA ASN A 74 -0.98 -4.40 25.10
C ASN A 74 -0.30 -4.86 23.81
N LEU A 75 -1.03 -5.57 22.95
CA LEU A 75 -0.59 -5.92 21.61
C LEU A 75 -0.97 -4.78 20.67
N ILE A 76 0.00 -4.26 19.93
CA ILE A 76 -0.20 -3.35 18.82
C ILE A 76 0.13 -4.14 17.55
N ASP A 77 -0.91 -4.59 16.86
CA ASP A 77 -0.75 -5.35 15.61
C ASP A 77 -0.30 -4.41 14.49
N THR A 78 0.65 -4.87 13.66
CA THR A 78 1.29 -4.05 12.64
C THR A 78 1.01 -4.60 11.24
N PRO A 79 0.84 -3.74 10.21
CA PRO A 79 0.87 -4.21 8.83
C PRO A 79 2.16 -4.98 8.53
N GLY A 80 2.08 -5.96 7.63
CA GLY A 80 3.25 -6.75 7.22
C GLY A 80 3.90 -6.29 5.92
N HIS A 81 3.26 -5.39 5.16
CA HIS A 81 3.68 -5.01 3.82
C HIS A 81 4.51 -3.71 3.81
N VAL A 82 5.49 -3.63 2.90
CA VAL A 82 6.40 -2.48 2.78
C VAL A 82 5.69 -1.14 2.52
N ASP A 83 4.58 -1.16 1.77
CA ASP A 83 3.79 0.06 1.50
C ASP A 83 3.29 0.72 2.79
N PHE A 84 3.10 -0.05 3.86
CA PHE A 84 2.64 0.41 5.17
C PHE A 84 3.77 0.58 6.20
N SER A 85 5.02 0.70 5.75
CA SER A 85 6.20 0.83 6.62
C SER A 85 6.12 2.01 7.59
N TYR A 86 5.43 3.08 7.20
CA TYR A 86 5.16 4.23 8.07
C TYR A 86 4.30 3.86 9.27
N GLU A 87 3.19 3.13 9.06
CA GLU A 87 2.30 2.67 10.11
C GLU A 87 3.00 1.67 11.03
N VAL A 88 3.81 0.77 10.43
CA VAL A 88 4.69 -0.15 11.18
C VAL A 88 5.63 0.62 12.09
N SER A 89 6.31 1.66 11.60
CA SER A 89 7.23 2.47 12.39
C SER A 89 6.54 3.15 13.59
N ARG A 90 5.30 3.60 13.44
CA ARG A 90 4.53 4.25 14.51
C ARG A 90 4.05 3.25 15.57
N ALA A 91 3.59 2.09 15.13
CA ALA A 91 3.24 1.00 16.04
C ALA A 91 4.46 0.54 16.86
N ILE A 92 5.61 0.35 16.20
CA ILE A 92 6.89 0.01 16.82
C ILE A 92 7.31 1.07 17.86
N ALA A 93 7.25 2.35 17.51
CA ALA A 93 7.59 3.45 18.44
C ALA A 93 6.73 3.48 19.71
N SER A 94 5.57 2.81 19.70
CA SER A 94 4.67 2.71 20.85
C SER A 94 4.90 1.47 21.72
N CYS A 95 5.91 0.65 21.42
CA CYS A 95 6.21 -0.61 22.09
C CYS A 95 7.57 -0.61 22.81
N GLU A 96 7.73 -1.52 23.76
CA GLU A 96 9.00 -1.86 24.40
C GLU A 96 9.59 -3.15 23.86
N GLY A 97 8.82 -3.97 23.15
CA GLY A 97 9.30 -5.21 22.57
C GLY A 97 8.56 -5.63 21.32
N ALA A 98 9.16 -6.53 20.56
CA ALA A 98 8.58 -7.09 19.35
C ALA A 98 8.74 -8.61 19.29
N LEU A 99 7.68 -9.31 18.91
CA LEU A 99 7.76 -10.71 18.52
C LEU A 99 8.18 -10.76 17.04
N LEU A 100 9.35 -11.30 16.76
CA LEU A 100 9.82 -11.55 15.40
C LEU A 100 9.35 -12.93 14.96
N VAL A 101 8.29 -13.00 14.18
CA VAL A 101 7.69 -14.26 13.74
C VAL A 101 8.28 -14.66 12.39
N VAL A 102 8.90 -15.85 12.38
CA VAL A 102 9.50 -16.45 11.19
C VAL A 102 8.82 -17.79 10.90
N ASP A 103 8.40 -17.99 9.66
CA ASP A 103 7.83 -19.27 9.20
C ASP A 103 8.93 -20.33 9.11
N ALA A 104 8.79 -21.42 9.88
CA ALA A 104 9.75 -22.53 9.87
C ALA A 104 9.85 -23.25 8.52
N THR A 105 8.89 -23.06 7.60
CA THR A 105 8.90 -23.66 6.26
C THR A 105 9.55 -22.79 5.20
N GLN A 106 9.63 -21.44 5.45
CA GLN A 106 10.14 -20.48 4.48
C GLN A 106 11.45 -19.79 4.95
N GLY A 107 11.65 -19.69 6.27
CA GLY A 107 12.77 -18.99 6.89
C GLY A 107 12.68 -17.46 6.75
N ILE A 108 13.83 -16.78 6.89
CA ILE A 108 13.91 -15.32 6.86
C ILE A 108 13.59 -14.78 5.46
N GLN A 109 12.80 -13.70 5.41
CA GLN A 109 12.38 -13.02 4.19
C GLN A 109 12.75 -11.52 4.27
N ALA A 110 12.71 -10.79 3.14
CA ALA A 110 13.15 -9.39 3.07
C ALA A 110 12.41 -8.48 4.07
N GLN A 111 11.08 -8.58 4.16
CA GLN A 111 10.29 -7.78 5.11
C GLN A 111 10.60 -8.13 6.59
N THR A 112 11.01 -9.38 6.87
CA THR A 112 11.48 -9.76 8.21
C THR A 112 12.69 -8.92 8.60
N ILE A 113 13.63 -8.75 7.68
CA ILE A 113 14.86 -7.97 7.88
C ILE A 113 14.54 -6.49 8.04
N SER A 114 13.75 -5.92 7.11
CA SER A 114 13.39 -4.49 7.15
C SER A 114 12.67 -4.11 8.45
N ASN A 115 11.67 -4.90 8.84
CA ASN A 115 10.92 -4.66 10.08
C ASN A 115 11.78 -4.87 11.32
N LEU A 116 12.72 -5.82 11.29
CA LEU A 116 13.70 -6.02 12.37
C LEU A 116 14.58 -4.77 12.55
N TYR A 117 15.11 -4.21 11.45
CA TYR A 117 15.93 -3.00 11.55
C TYR A 117 15.15 -1.80 12.09
N LEU A 118 13.88 -1.66 11.74
CA LEU A 118 13.01 -0.65 12.35
C LEU A 118 12.86 -0.87 13.86
N ALA A 119 12.62 -2.12 14.29
CA ALA A 119 12.47 -2.43 15.71
C ALA A 119 13.75 -2.21 16.50
N VAL A 120 14.91 -2.61 15.95
CA VAL A 120 16.23 -2.35 16.55
C VAL A 120 16.55 -0.86 16.60
N GLY A 121 16.18 -0.09 15.58
CA GLY A 121 16.35 1.36 15.55
C GLY A 121 15.56 2.11 16.64
N HIS A 122 14.52 1.47 17.19
CA HIS A 122 13.73 1.95 18.35
C HIS A 122 14.10 1.29 19.68
N ASP A 123 15.23 0.57 19.75
CA ASP A 123 15.71 -0.11 20.96
C ASP A 123 14.72 -1.12 21.55
N LEU A 124 13.90 -1.80 20.73
CA LEU A 124 12.95 -2.80 21.20
C LEU A 124 13.65 -4.11 21.57
N GLU A 125 13.17 -4.74 22.65
CA GLU A 125 13.53 -6.15 22.96
C GLU A 125 12.92 -7.08 21.91
N ILE A 126 13.75 -7.86 21.20
CA ILE A 126 13.32 -8.76 20.13
C ILE A 126 13.19 -10.18 20.66
N ILE A 127 12.00 -10.76 20.54
CA ILE A 127 11.75 -12.16 20.88
C ILE A 127 11.51 -12.94 19.58
N PRO A 128 12.48 -13.76 19.13
CA PRO A 128 12.31 -14.58 17.94
C PRO A 128 11.37 -15.77 18.20
N VAL A 129 10.39 -15.95 17.30
CA VAL A 129 9.40 -17.02 17.34
C VAL A 129 9.36 -17.73 15.99
N LEU A 130 9.75 -18.99 15.95
CA LEU A 130 9.57 -19.85 14.79
C LEU A 130 8.14 -20.39 14.80
N ASN A 131 7.36 -19.98 13.82
CA ASN A 131 5.97 -20.39 13.67
C ASN A 131 5.82 -21.53 12.65
N LYS A 132 4.65 -22.16 12.64
CA LYS A 132 4.28 -23.28 11.75
C LYS A 132 5.15 -24.54 11.93
N ILE A 133 5.64 -24.78 13.14
CA ILE A 133 6.44 -25.97 13.46
C ILE A 133 5.65 -27.30 13.35
N ASP A 134 4.33 -27.22 13.21
CA ASP A 134 3.41 -28.34 12.97
C ASP A 134 3.41 -28.85 11.52
N MET A 135 4.06 -28.15 10.61
CA MET A 135 4.13 -28.54 9.22
C MET A 135 5.24 -29.58 8.97
N ASP A 136 4.94 -30.59 8.16
CA ASP A 136 5.93 -31.63 7.78
C ASP A 136 7.16 -31.06 7.04
N SER A 137 6.98 -29.88 6.39
CA SER A 137 8.02 -29.17 5.65
C SER A 137 8.83 -28.19 6.52
N ALA A 138 8.62 -28.17 7.84
CA ALA A 138 9.34 -27.26 8.73
C ALA A 138 10.83 -27.61 8.83
N MET A 139 11.69 -26.63 8.57
CA MET A 139 13.16 -26.74 8.62
C MET A 139 13.67 -26.04 9.88
N ILE A 140 13.27 -26.58 11.06
CA ILE A 140 13.47 -25.90 12.36
C ILE A 140 14.93 -25.54 12.61
N ASP A 141 15.84 -26.49 12.46
CA ASP A 141 17.26 -26.28 12.77
C ASP A 141 17.91 -25.28 11.82
N GLU A 142 17.61 -25.40 10.49
CA GLU A 142 18.11 -24.46 9.48
C GLU A 142 17.60 -23.02 9.71
N VAL A 143 16.30 -22.87 10.05
CA VAL A 143 15.72 -21.54 10.28
C VAL A 143 16.20 -20.96 11.62
N LYS A 144 16.49 -21.78 12.63
CA LYS A 144 17.16 -21.32 13.85
C LYS A 144 18.54 -20.72 13.54
N ASP A 145 19.35 -21.41 12.75
CA ASP A 145 20.68 -20.93 12.36
C ASP A 145 20.57 -19.58 11.63
N GLN A 146 19.60 -19.42 10.70
CA GLN A 146 19.34 -18.15 10.03
C GLN A 146 18.98 -17.02 11.00
N VAL A 147 18.16 -17.31 12.01
CA VAL A 147 17.75 -16.32 13.03
C VAL A 147 18.93 -15.94 13.92
N ILE A 148 19.75 -16.91 14.33
CA ILE A 148 20.96 -16.67 15.12
C ILE A 148 21.94 -15.78 14.34
N ASP A 149 22.17 -16.08 13.07
CA ASP A 149 23.05 -15.28 12.20
C ASP A 149 22.53 -13.84 12.01
N LEU A 150 21.21 -13.66 11.95
CA LEU A 150 20.61 -12.35 11.73
C LEU A 150 20.60 -11.45 12.97
N ILE A 151 20.26 -12.03 14.15
CA ILE A 151 20.03 -11.25 15.39
C ILE A 151 21.20 -11.36 16.34
N GLY A 152 21.99 -12.42 16.26
CA GLY A 152 23.07 -12.73 17.22
C GLY A 152 22.56 -13.27 18.56
N CYS A 153 21.33 -13.83 18.60
CA CYS A 153 20.75 -14.42 19.80
C CYS A 153 21.30 -15.84 20.05
N ARG A 154 21.03 -16.37 21.24
CA ARG A 154 21.36 -17.79 21.56
C ARG A 154 20.22 -18.69 21.06
N GLU A 155 20.54 -19.94 20.73
CA GLU A 155 19.53 -20.91 20.28
C GLU A 155 18.39 -21.08 21.30
N GLU A 156 18.69 -21.07 22.59
CA GLU A 156 17.72 -21.19 23.70
C GLU A 156 16.74 -20.00 23.79
N ASP A 157 17.07 -18.86 23.18
CA ASP A 157 16.23 -17.66 23.15
C ASP A 157 15.15 -17.71 22.07
N ILE A 158 15.25 -18.67 21.13
CA ILE A 158 14.31 -18.84 20.02
C ILE A 158 13.15 -19.72 20.48
N LEU A 159 11.94 -19.17 20.39
CA LEU A 159 10.72 -19.88 20.76
C LEU A 159 10.15 -20.65 19.58
N LEU A 160 9.62 -21.83 19.85
CA LEU A 160 8.96 -22.66 18.85
C LEU A 160 7.45 -22.62 19.07
N ALA A 161 6.68 -22.24 18.04
CA ALA A 161 5.24 -22.12 18.16
C ALA A 161 4.49 -22.59 16.90
N SER A 162 3.22 -22.91 17.08
CA SER A 162 2.27 -23.10 16.00
C SER A 162 1.01 -22.28 16.28
N GLY A 163 0.82 -21.23 15.51
CA GLY A 163 -0.41 -20.46 15.56
C GLY A 163 -1.66 -21.28 15.20
N LYS A 164 -1.50 -22.35 14.40
CA LYS A 164 -2.60 -23.23 14.02
C LYS A 164 -3.03 -24.15 15.16
N THR A 165 -2.10 -24.79 15.84
CA THR A 165 -2.38 -25.79 16.88
C THR A 165 -2.38 -25.23 18.30
N GLY A 166 -1.79 -24.05 18.51
CA GLY A 166 -1.62 -23.43 19.82
C GLY A 166 -0.40 -23.96 20.60
N LEU A 167 0.43 -24.80 19.98
CA LEU A 167 1.67 -25.31 20.59
C LEU A 167 2.65 -24.16 20.80
N GLY A 168 3.31 -24.11 21.98
CA GLY A 168 4.33 -23.12 22.31
C GLY A 168 3.81 -21.71 22.63
N VAL A 169 2.50 -21.45 22.53
CA VAL A 169 1.91 -20.10 22.73
C VAL A 169 2.03 -19.64 24.19
N GLU A 170 1.96 -20.55 25.15
CA GLU A 170 2.16 -20.21 26.58
C GLU A 170 3.59 -19.77 26.85
N GLU A 171 4.56 -20.42 26.24
CA GLU A 171 5.98 -20.06 26.31
C GLU A 171 6.23 -18.66 25.72
N VAL A 172 5.52 -18.31 24.65
CA VAL A 172 5.57 -16.96 24.07
C VAL A 172 5.02 -15.93 25.06
N LEU A 173 3.87 -16.20 25.73
CA LEU A 173 3.31 -15.31 26.74
C LEU A 173 4.24 -15.12 27.93
N GLU A 174 4.86 -16.20 28.43
CA GLU A 174 5.85 -16.12 29.49
C GLU A 174 7.10 -15.34 29.07
N ALA A 175 7.56 -15.50 27.85
CA ALA A 175 8.68 -14.72 27.32
C ALA A 175 8.35 -13.23 27.21
N ILE A 176 7.14 -12.86 26.78
CA ILE A 176 6.66 -11.46 26.77
C ILE A 176 6.76 -10.86 28.18
N VAL A 177 6.25 -11.57 29.18
CA VAL A 177 6.26 -11.11 30.58
C VAL A 177 7.69 -10.94 31.11
N ASN A 178 8.57 -11.92 30.83
CA ASN A 178 9.88 -12.00 31.46
C ASN A 178 10.97 -11.20 30.72
N ARG A 179 10.86 -11.05 29.38
CA ARG A 179 11.92 -10.43 28.56
C ARG A 179 11.60 -9.00 28.20
N ILE A 180 10.35 -8.69 27.84
CA ILE A 180 9.99 -7.31 27.47
C ILE A 180 10.03 -6.45 28.72
N PRO A 181 10.77 -5.32 28.73
CA PRO A 181 10.82 -4.42 29.87
C PRO A 181 9.45 -3.76 30.12
N ALA A 182 9.19 -3.39 31.37
CA ALA A 182 8.05 -2.56 31.67
C ALA A 182 8.22 -1.16 31.09
N PRO A 183 7.12 -0.49 30.68
CA PRO A 183 7.21 0.86 30.17
C PRO A 183 7.83 1.81 31.21
N THR A 184 8.63 2.74 30.73
CA THR A 184 9.23 3.81 31.52
C THR A 184 8.34 5.06 31.40
N GLY A 185 8.32 5.90 32.44
CA GLY A 185 7.57 7.15 32.45
C GLY A 185 7.27 7.66 33.86
N ASP A 186 6.82 8.90 33.95
CA ASP A 186 6.46 9.54 35.21
C ASP A 186 4.99 9.99 35.17
N GLU A 187 4.15 9.39 36.01
CA GLU A 187 2.71 9.72 36.12
C GLU A 187 2.46 11.15 36.62
N SER A 188 3.45 11.77 37.29
CA SER A 188 3.35 13.14 37.82
C SER A 188 3.84 14.21 36.84
N ALA A 189 4.50 13.83 35.75
CA ALA A 189 4.98 14.74 34.71
C ALA A 189 3.83 15.30 33.86
N PRO A 190 4.07 16.36 33.07
CA PRO A 190 3.10 16.82 32.06
C PRO A 190 2.72 15.70 31.10
N LEU A 191 1.45 15.70 30.67
CA LEU A 191 0.94 14.68 29.76
C LEU A 191 1.70 14.69 28.42
N GLN A 192 2.20 13.53 28.05
CA GLN A 192 2.74 13.23 26.73
C GLN A 192 2.22 11.88 26.26
N ALA A 193 1.35 11.88 25.25
CA ALA A 193 0.84 10.65 24.66
C ALA A 193 1.03 10.70 23.13
N LEU A 194 1.59 9.63 22.58
CA LEU A 194 1.85 9.49 21.14
C LEU A 194 0.65 8.87 20.46
N ILE A 195 0.15 9.50 19.42
CA ILE A 195 -0.88 8.95 18.53
C ILE A 195 -0.20 8.00 17.55
N PHE A 196 -0.59 6.72 17.56
CA PHE A 196 -0.04 5.75 16.61
C PHE A 196 -1.04 5.35 15.51
N ASP A 197 -2.36 5.58 15.72
CA ASP A 197 -3.39 5.36 14.69
C ASP A 197 -4.65 6.19 14.99
N SER A 198 -5.55 6.29 14.00
CA SER A 198 -6.85 6.94 14.17
C SER A 198 -7.92 6.32 13.25
N VAL A 199 -9.16 6.32 13.71
CA VAL A 199 -10.33 5.80 12.98
C VAL A 199 -11.45 6.82 13.04
N PHE A 200 -12.09 7.09 11.91
CA PHE A 200 -13.29 7.92 11.85
C PHE A 200 -14.55 7.11 12.15
N ASN A 201 -15.34 7.61 13.07
CA ASN A 201 -16.66 7.08 13.38
C ASN A 201 -17.71 8.15 13.08
N PRO A 202 -18.75 7.86 12.25
CA PRO A 202 -19.76 8.87 11.86
C PRO A 202 -20.50 9.52 13.03
N PHE A 203 -20.60 8.84 14.17
CA PHE A 203 -21.32 9.31 15.37
C PHE A 203 -20.41 9.97 16.41
N ARG A 204 -19.14 9.56 16.47
CA ARG A 204 -18.17 9.98 17.50
C ARG A 204 -17.08 10.92 16.98
N GLY A 205 -16.99 11.09 15.66
CA GLY A 205 -15.87 11.78 15.02
C GLY A 205 -14.61 10.91 14.97
N ILE A 206 -13.45 11.52 14.92
CA ILE A 206 -12.17 10.82 14.90
C ILE A 206 -11.86 10.29 16.31
N ILE A 207 -11.57 9.01 16.37
CA ILE A 207 -11.09 8.30 17.55
C ILE A 207 -9.59 8.11 17.36
N ALA A 208 -8.77 8.78 18.18
CA ALA A 208 -7.33 8.62 18.12
C ALA A 208 -6.87 7.54 19.11
N TYR A 209 -6.02 6.63 18.63
CA TYR A 209 -5.37 5.60 19.43
C TYR A 209 -4.00 6.09 19.84
N PHE A 210 -3.71 6.01 21.13
CA PHE A 210 -2.48 6.58 21.65
C PHE A 210 -1.85 5.71 22.75
N ARG A 211 -0.57 5.95 22.98
CA ARG A 211 0.16 5.47 24.14
C ARG A 211 0.59 6.64 25.01
N VAL A 212 0.38 6.55 26.34
CA VAL A 212 0.86 7.53 27.30
C VAL A 212 2.30 7.22 27.67
N PHE A 213 3.22 8.14 27.40
CA PHE A 213 4.61 8.08 27.84
C PHE A 213 4.79 8.72 29.21
N ASN A 214 4.23 9.89 29.42
CA ASN A 214 4.29 10.60 30.70
C ASN A 214 2.92 11.20 31.06
N GLY A 215 2.71 11.41 32.35
CA GLY A 215 1.52 12.03 32.88
C GLY A 215 0.32 11.10 32.97
N THR A 216 -0.84 11.71 33.12
CA THR A 216 -2.13 11.04 33.23
C THR A 216 -3.16 11.83 32.45
N LEU A 217 -3.93 11.17 31.62
CA LEU A 217 -5.10 11.73 30.91
C LEU A 217 -6.37 11.35 31.65
N ARG A 218 -7.25 12.30 31.95
CA ARG A 218 -8.54 12.07 32.57
C ARG A 218 -9.67 12.46 31.63
N LYS A 219 -10.80 11.79 31.80
CA LYS A 219 -12.04 12.18 31.12
C LYS A 219 -12.39 13.63 31.45
N GLY A 220 -12.65 14.44 30.43
CA GLY A 220 -12.97 15.85 30.55
C GLY A 220 -11.74 16.79 30.60
N ASP A 221 -10.52 16.26 30.53
CA ASP A 221 -9.33 17.10 30.42
C ASP A 221 -9.35 17.85 29.09
N HIS A 222 -8.91 19.13 29.13
CA HIS A 222 -8.70 19.93 27.94
C HIS A 222 -7.30 19.65 27.39
N VAL A 223 -7.25 19.06 26.20
CA VAL A 223 -6.02 18.56 25.56
C VAL A 223 -5.67 19.35 24.31
N LYS A 224 -4.39 19.37 24.00
CA LYS A 224 -3.83 19.98 22.81
C LYS A 224 -3.03 18.96 22.02
N PHE A 225 -3.22 18.94 20.71
CA PHE A 225 -2.36 18.22 19.77
C PHE A 225 -1.16 19.11 19.45
N PHE A 226 0.03 18.63 19.74
CA PHE A 226 1.23 19.46 19.83
C PHE A 226 1.62 20.08 18.48
N ASN A 227 1.63 19.29 17.41
CA ASN A 227 2.07 19.73 16.08
C ASN A 227 0.96 20.46 15.31
N THR A 228 -0.30 20.00 15.40
CA THR A 228 -1.42 20.67 14.73
C THR A 228 -1.87 21.93 15.47
N GLY A 229 -1.62 22.00 16.77
CA GLY A 229 -2.03 23.12 17.63
C GLY A 229 -3.51 23.10 18.00
N SER A 230 -4.28 22.12 17.52
CA SER A 230 -5.72 22.00 17.77
C SER A 230 -6.01 21.59 19.23
N GLU A 231 -7.07 22.15 19.82
CA GLU A 231 -7.43 21.94 21.22
C GLU A 231 -8.85 21.37 21.32
N TYR A 232 -9.02 20.36 22.16
CA TYR A 232 -10.29 19.64 22.33
C TYR A 232 -10.48 19.15 23.76
N ASP A 233 -11.72 18.86 24.13
CA ASP A 233 -12.03 18.18 25.39
C ASP A 233 -11.96 16.65 25.21
N ALA A 234 -11.41 15.96 26.18
CA ALA A 234 -11.39 14.49 26.23
C ALA A 234 -12.77 13.95 26.67
N ASP A 235 -13.77 14.00 25.79
CA ASP A 235 -15.16 13.63 26.09
C ASP A 235 -15.27 12.19 26.57
N GLU A 236 -14.54 11.28 25.91
CA GLU A 236 -14.44 9.88 26.31
C GLU A 236 -13.00 9.40 26.10
N ILE A 237 -12.48 8.72 27.10
CA ILE A 237 -11.20 8.00 27.05
C ILE A 237 -11.40 6.55 27.50
N GLY A 238 -10.55 5.66 27.06
CA GLY A 238 -10.66 4.25 27.46
C GLY A 238 -9.56 3.38 26.91
N VAL A 239 -9.69 2.08 27.15
CA VAL A 239 -8.77 1.06 26.66
C VAL A 239 -9.43 0.24 25.56
N LEU A 240 -8.59 -0.32 24.68
CA LEU A 240 -9.01 -1.15 23.57
C LEU A 240 -8.97 -2.62 24.00
N LYS A 241 -10.14 -3.19 24.23
CA LYS A 241 -10.34 -4.65 24.21
C LYS A 241 -11.02 -4.98 22.88
N LEU A 242 -11.68 -6.11 22.74
CA LEU A 242 -12.52 -6.37 21.55
C LEU A 242 -13.52 -5.25 21.28
N LYS A 243 -13.98 -4.60 22.33
CA LYS A 243 -14.80 -3.39 22.27
C LYS A 243 -14.12 -2.31 23.10
N MET A 244 -14.29 -1.07 22.70
CA MET A 244 -13.85 0.07 23.48
C MET A 244 -14.42 0.03 24.89
N GLN A 245 -13.57 0.11 25.90
CA GLN A 245 -13.97 0.15 27.29
C GLN A 245 -13.64 1.52 27.90
N PRO A 246 -14.64 2.38 28.16
CA PRO A 246 -14.43 3.67 28.77
C PRO A 246 -13.75 3.57 30.14
N ARG A 247 -12.87 4.52 30.41
CA ARG A 247 -12.15 4.69 31.68
C ARG A 247 -12.26 6.12 32.16
N GLN A 248 -12.01 6.33 33.47
CA GLN A 248 -11.95 7.68 34.02
C GLN A 248 -10.58 8.32 33.87
N GLU A 249 -9.53 7.50 33.83
CA GLU A 249 -8.15 7.92 33.65
C GLU A 249 -7.35 6.86 32.92
N ILE A 250 -6.32 7.33 32.19
CA ILE A 250 -5.29 6.52 31.52
C ILE A 250 -3.94 7.11 31.93
N ARG A 251 -3.00 6.26 32.34
CA ARG A 251 -1.74 6.65 32.98
C ARG A 251 -0.53 6.33 32.12
N ALA A 252 0.61 6.88 32.48
CA ALA A 252 1.87 6.55 31.86
C ALA A 252 2.07 5.02 31.72
N GLY A 253 2.47 4.59 30.53
CA GLY A 253 2.61 3.18 30.15
C GLY A 253 1.37 2.52 29.56
N ASP A 254 0.19 3.10 29.71
CA ASP A 254 -1.04 2.55 29.15
C ASP A 254 -1.21 2.88 27.66
N VAL A 255 -1.88 1.99 26.94
CA VAL A 255 -2.39 2.19 25.58
C VAL A 255 -3.90 2.40 25.64
N GLY A 256 -4.40 3.40 24.94
CA GLY A 256 -5.82 3.73 24.99
C GLY A 256 -6.32 4.49 23.77
N TYR A 257 -7.55 4.96 23.88
CA TYR A 257 -8.21 5.79 22.87
C TYR A 257 -8.80 7.06 23.48
N ILE A 258 -8.95 8.08 22.64
CA ILE A 258 -9.66 9.33 22.96
C ILE A 258 -10.70 9.63 21.88
N CYS A 259 -11.89 10.02 22.33
CA CYS A 259 -12.94 10.58 21.49
C CYS A 259 -13.18 12.02 21.95
N SER A 260 -13.07 12.96 21.03
CA SER A 260 -13.19 14.41 21.28
C SER A 260 -14.10 15.09 20.25
N GLY A 261 -14.96 14.34 19.56
CA GLY A 261 -15.88 14.87 18.57
C GLY A 261 -15.22 15.52 17.34
N ILE A 262 -13.95 15.23 17.07
CA ILE A 262 -13.16 15.82 16.00
C ILE A 262 -13.69 15.35 14.65
N LYS A 263 -13.96 16.30 13.74
CA LYS A 263 -14.55 16.02 12.42
C LYS A 263 -13.58 16.21 11.26
N THR A 264 -12.45 16.85 11.50
CA THR A 264 -11.48 17.25 10.48
C THR A 264 -10.21 16.43 10.64
N SER A 265 -9.79 15.72 9.59
CA SER A 265 -8.58 14.87 9.62
C SER A 265 -7.28 15.66 9.80
N SER A 266 -7.24 16.93 9.36
CA SER A 266 -6.07 17.80 9.55
C SER A 266 -5.77 18.14 11.01
N ASP A 267 -6.73 17.97 11.91
CA ASP A 267 -6.61 18.33 13.34
C ASP A 267 -5.97 17.21 14.16
N VAL A 268 -6.00 15.98 13.66
CA VAL A 268 -5.40 14.80 14.33
C VAL A 268 -4.52 14.08 13.32
N LYS A 269 -3.22 14.15 13.53
CA LYS A 269 -2.25 13.44 12.70
C LYS A 269 -1.64 12.28 13.47
N VAL A 270 -1.48 11.14 12.80
CA VAL A 270 -0.73 10.00 13.35
C VAL A 270 0.73 10.43 13.56
N GLY A 271 1.29 10.07 14.71
CA GLY A 271 2.61 10.53 15.15
C GLY A 271 2.62 11.84 15.95
N ASP A 272 1.48 12.53 16.07
CA ASP A 272 1.38 13.73 16.91
C ASP A 272 1.35 13.37 18.40
N THR A 273 1.66 14.37 19.23
CA THR A 273 1.69 14.25 20.69
C THR A 273 0.48 14.94 21.30
N ILE A 274 -0.27 14.21 22.11
CA ILE A 274 -1.33 14.78 22.94
C ILE A 274 -0.71 15.30 24.24
N THR A 275 -1.00 16.54 24.58
CA THR A 275 -0.59 17.17 25.85
C THR A 275 -1.75 17.91 26.53
N SER A 276 -1.61 18.29 27.79
CA SER A 276 -2.62 19.08 28.49
C SER A 276 -2.47 20.57 28.14
N VAL A 277 -3.59 21.27 27.95
CA VAL A 277 -3.58 22.74 27.76
C VAL A 277 -3.16 23.45 29.04
N THR A 278 -3.57 22.94 30.21
CA THR A 278 -3.28 23.58 31.51
C THR A 278 -1.84 23.37 32.00
N ASN A 279 -1.22 22.25 31.63
CA ASN A 279 0.16 21.92 31.97
C ASN A 279 0.83 21.24 30.75
N PRO A 280 1.17 22.02 29.70
CA PRO A 280 1.67 21.47 28.47
C PRO A 280 3.08 20.90 28.62
N ALA A 281 3.36 19.82 27.92
CA ALA A 281 4.71 19.32 27.75
C ALA A 281 5.59 20.35 27.03
N LYS A 282 6.88 20.37 27.33
CA LYS A 282 7.84 21.30 26.72
C LYS A 282 8.18 20.92 25.29
N GLU A 283 8.18 19.62 24.99
CA GLU A 283 8.59 19.06 23.72
C GLU A 283 7.59 17.97 23.30
N ALA A 284 7.42 17.81 21.98
CA ALA A 284 6.69 16.66 21.42
C ALA A 284 7.52 15.39 21.58
N ILE A 285 6.86 14.24 21.55
CA ILE A 285 7.56 12.94 21.44
C ILE A 285 8.23 12.91 20.05
N ALA A 286 9.49 12.52 20.02
CA ALA A 286 10.28 12.48 18.78
C ALA A 286 9.67 11.48 17.77
N GLY A 287 9.84 11.77 16.48
CA GLY A 287 9.47 10.86 15.40
C GLY A 287 8.20 11.26 14.64
N PHE A 288 7.65 12.45 14.82
CA PHE A 288 6.64 12.98 13.92
C PHE A 288 7.26 13.31 12.55
N GLU A 289 6.77 12.67 11.51
CA GLU A 289 7.12 12.96 10.11
C GLU A 289 5.84 13.01 9.29
N ASP A 290 5.73 13.97 8.39
CA ASP A 290 4.63 13.97 7.41
C ASP A 290 4.88 12.86 6.39
N VAL A 291 3.86 12.03 6.20
CA VAL A 291 3.89 10.95 5.20
C VAL A 291 3.90 11.55 3.81
N LYS A 292 4.89 11.18 3.01
CA LYS A 292 4.96 11.61 1.61
C LYS A 292 4.50 10.48 0.70
N PRO A 293 3.48 10.71 -0.13
CA PRO A 293 3.08 9.74 -1.15
C PRO A 293 4.25 9.39 -2.06
N MET A 294 4.32 8.13 -2.46
CA MET A 294 5.34 7.62 -3.39
C MET A 294 4.79 7.34 -4.78
N VAL A 295 3.50 7.01 -4.87
CA VAL A 295 2.79 6.73 -6.13
C VAL A 295 1.67 7.74 -6.28
N PHE A 296 1.56 8.33 -7.46
CA PHE A 296 0.46 9.24 -7.79
C PHE A 296 -0.36 8.64 -8.94
N ALA A 297 -1.68 8.73 -8.83
CA ALA A 297 -2.59 8.33 -9.89
C ALA A 297 -3.78 9.28 -9.99
N GLY A 298 -4.21 9.56 -11.21
CA GLY A 298 -5.50 10.20 -11.46
C GLY A 298 -6.62 9.21 -11.20
N VAL A 299 -7.59 9.56 -10.37
CA VAL A 299 -8.77 8.76 -10.04
C VAL A 299 -10.00 9.48 -10.60
N TYR A 300 -10.68 8.85 -11.53
CA TYR A 300 -11.82 9.42 -12.24
C TYR A 300 -13.04 8.53 -12.03
N PRO A 301 -14.23 9.11 -11.80
CA PRO A 301 -15.45 8.31 -11.73
C PRO A 301 -15.78 7.75 -13.12
N VAL A 302 -16.37 6.56 -13.18
CA VAL A 302 -16.82 5.96 -14.44
C VAL A 302 -17.93 6.79 -15.08
N GLU A 303 -18.82 7.34 -14.28
CA GLU A 303 -19.89 8.24 -14.71
C GLU A 303 -19.56 9.69 -14.30
N ALA A 304 -19.55 10.61 -15.26
CA ALA A 304 -19.07 11.98 -15.05
C ALA A 304 -19.90 12.81 -14.03
N ASP A 305 -21.14 12.43 -13.79
CA ASP A 305 -22.02 13.04 -12.79
C ASP A 305 -21.70 12.62 -11.35
N GLN A 306 -20.91 11.57 -11.15
CA GLN A 306 -20.48 11.09 -9.83
C GLN A 306 -19.23 11.80 -9.27
N TYR A 307 -18.77 12.91 -9.86
CA TYR A 307 -17.57 13.63 -9.40
C TYR A 307 -17.67 14.08 -7.92
N GLU A 308 -18.81 14.65 -7.53
CA GLU A 308 -19.01 15.12 -6.14
C GLU A 308 -19.13 13.93 -5.16
N ASP A 309 -19.69 12.81 -5.60
CA ASP A 309 -19.77 11.57 -4.79
C ASP A 309 -18.38 10.96 -4.60
N LEU A 310 -17.54 10.96 -5.64
CA LEU A 310 -16.14 10.55 -5.56
C LEU A 310 -15.36 11.45 -4.59
N ARG A 311 -15.56 12.76 -4.65
CA ARG A 311 -14.96 13.71 -3.71
C ARG A 311 -15.32 13.38 -2.28
N ALA A 312 -16.62 13.24 -1.99
CA ALA A 312 -17.11 12.92 -0.66
C ALA A 312 -16.59 11.55 -0.16
N SER A 313 -16.41 10.59 -1.06
CA SER A 313 -15.85 9.27 -0.75
C SER A 313 -14.36 9.34 -0.41
N LEU A 314 -13.58 10.08 -1.20
CA LEU A 314 -12.15 10.32 -0.92
C LEU A 314 -11.93 11.10 0.39
N GLU A 315 -12.76 12.11 0.67
CA GLU A 315 -12.74 12.84 1.95
C GLU A 315 -12.98 11.89 3.14
N LYS A 316 -13.96 10.99 3.03
CA LYS A 316 -14.24 9.99 4.08
C LYS A 316 -13.10 8.96 4.22
N LEU A 317 -12.51 8.51 3.11
CA LEU A 317 -11.35 7.62 3.14
C LEU A 317 -10.15 8.29 3.82
N GLN A 318 -9.88 9.56 3.50
CA GLN A 318 -8.79 10.34 4.11
C GLN A 318 -8.95 10.52 5.63
N LEU A 319 -10.19 10.53 6.15
CA LEU A 319 -10.44 10.53 7.60
C LEU A 319 -9.94 9.25 8.28
N ASN A 320 -9.94 8.14 7.56
CA ASN A 320 -9.48 6.84 8.05
C ASN A 320 -8.04 6.51 7.64
N ASP A 321 -7.49 7.26 6.68
CA ASP A 321 -6.19 7.02 6.09
C ASP A 321 -5.48 8.35 5.84
N ALA A 322 -4.72 8.79 6.83
CA ALA A 322 -4.02 10.07 6.79
C ALA A 322 -2.91 10.13 5.72
N SER A 323 -2.52 8.98 5.15
CA SER A 323 -1.51 8.90 4.10
C SER A 323 -2.08 9.20 2.71
N LEU A 324 -3.39 9.05 2.52
CA LEU A 324 -4.07 9.40 1.27
C LEU A 324 -4.12 10.92 1.09
N THR A 325 -3.53 11.40 0.00
CA THR A 325 -3.64 12.80 -0.43
C THR A 325 -4.39 12.86 -1.75
N PHE A 326 -5.18 13.90 -1.98
CA PHE A 326 -5.85 14.11 -3.25
C PHE A 326 -6.06 15.58 -3.54
N GLU A 327 -6.02 15.93 -4.81
CA GLU A 327 -6.29 17.28 -5.34
C GLU A 327 -7.13 17.19 -6.63
N PRO A 328 -7.98 18.17 -6.93
CA PRO A 328 -8.76 18.16 -8.16
C PRO A 328 -7.89 18.08 -9.41
N GLU A 329 -8.26 17.23 -10.35
CA GLU A 329 -7.61 17.09 -11.65
C GLU A 329 -8.68 17.01 -12.76
N SER A 330 -8.31 17.34 -13.99
CA SER A 330 -9.19 17.21 -15.14
C SER A 330 -8.46 16.62 -16.34
N SER A 331 -9.12 15.67 -17.00
CA SER A 331 -8.68 15.07 -18.26
C SER A 331 -9.65 15.40 -19.37
N LEU A 332 -9.16 15.70 -20.57
CA LEU A 332 -10.02 15.95 -21.74
C LEU A 332 -10.82 14.71 -22.14
N ALA A 333 -10.33 13.51 -21.83
CA ALA A 333 -10.97 12.25 -22.18
C ALA A 333 -11.84 11.67 -21.06
N LEU A 334 -11.43 11.81 -19.79
CA LEU A 334 -12.09 11.22 -18.63
C LEU A 334 -12.94 12.22 -17.84
N GLY A 335 -12.82 13.53 -18.12
CA GLY A 335 -13.55 14.56 -17.42
C GLY A 335 -12.88 15.00 -16.13
N PHE A 336 -13.68 15.34 -15.11
CA PHE A 336 -13.19 15.75 -13.80
C PHE A 336 -12.93 14.57 -12.90
N GLY A 337 -11.82 14.60 -12.17
CA GLY A 337 -11.40 13.58 -11.22
C GLY A 337 -10.47 14.17 -10.18
N PHE A 338 -9.69 13.32 -9.54
CA PHE A 338 -8.74 13.69 -8.50
C PHE A 338 -7.40 13.02 -8.74
N ARG A 339 -6.33 13.80 -8.59
CA ARG A 339 -5.00 13.28 -8.48
C ARG A 339 -4.79 12.82 -7.04
N CYS A 340 -4.62 11.52 -6.86
CA CYS A 340 -4.42 10.91 -5.57
C CYS A 340 -2.96 10.50 -5.38
N GLY A 341 -2.44 10.69 -4.17
CA GLY A 341 -1.13 10.21 -3.75
C GLY A 341 -1.26 9.03 -2.79
N PHE A 342 -0.47 7.99 -3.03
CA PHE A 342 -0.50 6.72 -2.33
C PHE A 342 0.90 6.35 -1.82
N LEU A 343 0.97 5.53 -0.76
CA LEU A 343 2.25 5.02 -0.23
C LEU A 343 2.94 4.05 -1.18
N GLY A 344 2.16 3.26 -1.90
CA GLY A 344 2.62 2.27 -2.85
C GLY A 344 1.46 1.73 -3.69
N LEU A 345 1.71 0.67 -4.45
CA LEU A 345 0.70 0.08 -5.33
C LEU A 345 -0.37 -0.68 -4.58
N LEU A 346 0.02 -1.45 -3.57
CA LEU A 346 -0.94 -2.17 -2.75
C LEU A 346 -1.87 -1.19 -2.04
N HIS A 347 -1.32 -0.05 -1.56
CA HIS A 347 -2.13 1.01 -0.98
C HIS A 347 -3.13 1.57 -2.01
N MET A 348 -2.70 1.82 -3.25
CA MET A 348 -3.59 2.27 -4.33
C MET A 348 -4.71 1.24 -4.59
N GLU A 349 -4.37 -0.06 -4.71
CA GLU A 349 -5.35 -1.13 -4.89
C GLU A 349 -6.36 -1.20 -3.73
N VAL A 350 -5.87 -1.08 -2.50
CA VAL A 350 -6.71 -1.06 -1.29
C VAL A 350 -7.70 0.10 -1.34
N ILE A 351 -7.25 1.30 -1.70
CA ILE A 351 -8.12 2.47 -1.81
C ILE A 351 -9.17 2.30 -2.93
N GLN A 352 -8.79 1.73 -4.08
CA GLN A 352 -9.74 1.42 -5.17
C GLN A 352 -10.81 0.43 -4.74
N GLU A 353 -10.41 -0.68 -4.10
CA GLU A 353 -11.34 -1.68 -3.59
C GLU A 353 -12.27 -1.10 -2.51
N ARG A 354 -11.77 -0.21 -1.67
CA ARG A 354 -12.57 0.47 -0.66
C ARG A 354 -13.56 1.44 -1.28
N LEU A 355 -13.15 2.20 -2.32
CA LEU A 355 -14.08 3.05 -3.09
C LEU A 355 -15.22 2.22 -3.68
N TYR A 356 -14.90 1.07 -4.27
CA TYR A 356 -15.89 0.16 -4.82
C TYR A 356 -16.80 -0.44 -3.75
N ARG A 357 -16.23 -1.05 -2.68
CA ARG A 357 -17.02 -1.83 -1.70
C ARG A 357 -17.75 -0.97 -0.68
N GLU A 358 -17.14 0.11 -0.19
CA GLU A 358 -17.69 0.93 0.89
C GLU A 358 -18.60 2.05 0.36
N PHE A 359 -18.37 2.51 -0.88
CA PHE A 359 -19.02 3.69 -1.45
C PHE A 359 -19.75 3.42 -2.77
N ASP A 360 -19.74 2.17 -3.27
CA ASP A 360 -20.34 1.79 -4.58
C ASP A 360 -19.84 2.67 -5.73
N MET A 361 -18.52 2.99 -5.69
CA MET A 361 -17.87 3.92 -6.59
C MET A 361 -16.90 3.19 -7.51
N ASP A 362 -17.29 3.01 -8.77
CA ASP A 362 -16.39 2.52 -9.82
C ASP A 362 -15.48 3.66 -10.30
N VAL A 363 -14.17 3.44 -10.24
CA VAL A 363 -13.17 4.43 -10.63
C VAL A 363 -12.20 3.92 -11.67
N ILE A 364 -11.77 4.81 -12.55
CA ILE A 364 -10.66 4.62 -13.48
C ILE A 364 -9.43 5.27 -12.84
N THR A 365 -8.36 4.48 -12.65
CA THR A 365 -7.08 5.02 -12.20
C THR A 365 -6.12 5.12 -13.36
N GLN A 366 -5.56 6.30 -13.54
CA GLN A 366 -4.47 6.56 -14.46
C GLN A 366 -3.18 6.67 -13.62
N GLY A 367 -2.35 5.61 -13.67
CA GLY A 367 -1.08 5.60 -12.97
C GLY A 367 -0.04 6.46 -13.69
N ASP A 368 0.46 7.48 -13.02
CA ASP A 368 1.69 8.17 -13.41
C ASP A 368 2.58 8.36 -12.18
N VAL A 369 3.73 7.71 -12.24
CA VAL A 369 4.77 7.86 -11.22
C VAL A 369 5.72 8.93 -11.71
N VAL A 370 5.44 10.22 -11.52
CA VAL A 370 6.43 11.31 -11.72
C VAL A 370 5.93 12.66 -11.20
N GLU A 371 6.82 13.54 -10.75
CA GLU A 371 6.56 14.96 -10.42
C GLU A 371 6.18 15.84 -11.64
N VAL A 372 6.19 15.33 -12.85
CA VAL A 372 5.49 15.92 -13.99
C VAL A 372 4.03 15.54 -13.83
N HIS A 373 3.22 16.49 -13.47
CA HIS A 373 1.83 16.32 -13.05
C HIS A 373 0.88 15.66 -14.08
N ASN A 374 1.26 15.60 -15.34
CA ASN A 374 0.56 14.92 -16.42
C ASN A 374 1.53 14.79 -17.60
N PRO A 375 1.58 13.68 -18.37
CA PRO A 375 2.38 13.60 -19.59
C PRO A 375 2.11 14.75 -20.57
N SER A 376 0.87 15.26 -20.61
CA SER A 376 0.52 16.47 -21.38
C SER A 376 1.16 17.76 -20.84
N GLY A 377 1.56 17.80 -19.58
CA GLY A 377 2.30 18.89 -18.95
C GLY A 377 3.80 18.87 -19.20
N LEU A 378 4.32 17.80 -19.85
CA LEU A 378 5.72 17.76 -20.20
C LEU A 378 6.05 18.88 -21.21
N PRO A 379 7.00 19.77 -20.92
CA PRO A 379 7.42 20.81 -21.85
C PRO A 379 7.89 20.24 -23.20
N GLU A 380 7.90 21.09 -24.24
CA GLU A 380 8.52 20.70 -25.52
C GLU A 380 9.96 20.24 -25.28
N VAL A 381 10.36 19.16 -25.95
CA VAL A 381 11.69 18.53 -25.79
C VAL A 381 12.84 19.53 -25.89
N THR A 382 12.67 20.59 -26.70
CA THR A 382 13.65 21.68 -26.87
C THR A 382 13.80 22.58 -25.64
N LYS A 383 12.86 22.53 -24.71
CA LYS A 383 12.86 23.31 -23.45
C LYS A 383 13.25 22.48 -22.23
N ILE A 384 13.52 21.19 -22.42
CA ILE A 384 13.89 20.27 -21.34
C ILE A 384 15.42 20.16 -21.33
N ASP A 385 16.02 20.60 -20.25
CA ASP A 385 17.46 20.45 -20.01
C ASP A 385 17.79 19.03 -19.50
N LYS A 386 16.95 18.50 -18.60
CA LYS A 386 17.16 17.22 -17.95
C LYS A 386 15.82 16.59 -17.55
N ILE A 387 15.67 15.28 -17.74
CA ILE A 387 14.60 14.49 -17.17
C ILE A 387 15.19 13.59 -16.10
N GLU A 388 14.60 13.58 -14.93
CA GLU A 388 14.95 12.70 -13.84
C GLU A 388 13.73 11.85 -13.45
N GLU A 389 13.97 10.59 -13.11
CA GLU A 389 12.94 9.71 -12.57
C GLU A 389 13.34 9.19 -11.18
N PRO A 390 12.38 8.86 -10.31
CA PRO A 390 12.66 8.32 -8.99
C PRO A 390 13.31 6.94 -9.10
N TYR A 391 14.36 6.74 -8.31
CA TYR A 391 15.08 5.48 -8.18
C TYR A 391 14.89 4.87 -6.80
N ILE A 392 14.99 3.56 -6.75
CA ILE A 392 14.91 2.76 -5.55
C ILE A 392 16.12 1.85 -5.43
N LEU A 393 16.50 1.52 -4.23
CA LEU A 393 17.31 0.34 -3.94
C LEU A 393 16.37 -0.83 -3.66
N ALA A 394 16.29 -1.75 -4.62
CA ALA A 394 15.51 -2.97 -4.54
C ALA A 394 16.34 -4.06 -3.87
N GLN A 395 15.84 -4.63 -2.77
CA GLN A 395 16.45 -5.73 -2.03
C GLN A 395 15.65 -7.01 -2.31
N ILE A 396 16.30 -7.99 -2.91
CA ILE A 396 15.67 -9.25 -3.29
C ILE A 396 16.40 -10.41 -2.64
N ILE A 397 15.68 -11.23 -1.89
CA ILE A 397 16.21 -12.46 -1.31
C ILE A 397 15.59 -13.63 -2.04
N THR A 398 16.41 -14.53 -2.56
CA THR A 398 15.96 -15.71 -3.31
C THR A 398 16.88 -16.92 -3.06
N LYS A 399 16.42 -18.11 -3.51
CA LYS A 399 17.31 -19.27 -3.56
C LYS A 399 18.34 -19.15 -4.68
N SER A 400 19.53 -19.69 -4.45
CA SER A 400 20.66 -19.64 -5.41
C SER A 400 20.30 -20.18 -6.79
N GLU A 401 19.41 -21.18 -6.88
CA GLU A 401 18.94 -21.76 -8.14
C GLU A 401 18.15 -20.80 -9.03
N PHE A 402 17.48 -19.78 -8.44
CA PHE A 402 16.69 -18.77 -9.17
C PHE A 402 17.45 -17.48 -9.41
N LEU A 403 18.65 -17.33 -8.82
CA LEU A 403 19.44 -16.11 -8.89
C LEU A 403 19.62 -15.56 -10.31
N GLY A 404 19.97 -16.43 -11.28
CA GLY A 404 20.17 -16.02 -12.66
C GLY A 404 18.93 -15.44 -13.31
N ASN A 405 17.75 -16.01 -13.02
CA ASN A 405 16.46 -15.51 -13.54
C ASN A 405 16.09 -14.17 -12.90
N VAL A 406 16.35 -14.02 -11.61
CA VAL A 406 16.10 -12.77 -10.88
C VAL A 406 16.99 -11.65 -11.40
N ILE A 407 18.29 -11.90 -11.54
CA ILE A 407 19.24 -10.93 -12.12
C ILE A 407 18.78 -10.50 -13.51
N LYS A 408 18.41 -11.46 -14.36
CA LYS A 408 17.92 -11.15 -15.71
C LYS A 408 16.68 -10.27 -15.68
N LEU A 409 15.68 -10.60 -14.84
CA LEU A 409 14.48 -9.78 -14.69
C LEU A 409 14.83 -8.34 -14.27
N CYS A 410 15.71 -8.18 -13.28
CA CYS A 410 16.12 -6.84 -12.83
C CYS A 410 16.85 -6.05 -13.93
N ILE A 411 17.71 -6.69 -14.70
CA ILE A 411 18.41 -6.06 -15.83
C ILE A 411 17.42 -5.67 -16.94
N ASP A 412 16.46 -6.55 -17.28
CA ASP A 412 15.40 -6.27 -18.26
C ASP A 412 14.53 -5.08 -17.81
N LYS A 413 14.43 -4.84 -16.50
CA LYS A 413 13.76 -3.71 -15.86
C LYS A 413 14.73 -2.55 -15.51
N ARG A 414 15.78 -2.37 -16.28
CA ARG A 414 16.78 -1.29 -16.16
C ARG A 414 17.53 -1.24 -14.82
N GLY A 415 17.51 -2.33 -14.06
CA GLY A 415 18.19 -2.40 -12.76
C GLY A 415 19.70 -2.53 -12.91
N VAL A 416 20.43 -1.83 -12.05
CA VAL A 416 21.89 -1.89 -11.92
C VAL A 416 22.22 -2.58 -10.60
N MET A 417 22.84 -3.76 -10.70
CA MET A 417 23.23 -4.51 -9.49
C MET A 417 24.27 -3.77 -8.68
N LYS A 418 24.03 -3.56 -7.40
CA LYS A 418 24.96 -2.91 -6.45
C LYS A 418 25.80 -3.92 -5.71
N ASN A 419 25.18 -4.90 -5.11
CA ASN A 419 25.87 -5.97 -4.38
C ASN A 419 25.08 -7.27 -4.43
N GLN A 420 25.75 -8.34 -4.06
CA GLN A 420 25.21 -9.68 -3.88
C GLN A 420 25.85 -10.27 -2.62
N THR A 421 25.03 -10.76 -1.71
CA THR A 421 25.50 -11.35 -0.44
C THR A 421 24.81 -12.70 -0.22
N PHE A 422 25.60 -13.75 0.06
CA PHE A 422 25.03 -15.04 0.45
C PHE A 422 24.69 -15.01 1.93
N ILE A 423 23.40 -15.12 2.25
CA ILE A 423 22.90 -15.20 3.62
C ILE A 423 23.15 -16.61 4.16
N THR A 424 22.92 -17.63 3.34
CA THR A 424 23.23 -19.04 3.61
C THR A 424 23.76 -19.69 2.34
N GLN A 425 24.14 -20.98 2.40
CA GLN A 425 24.58 -21.72 1.21
C GLN A 425 23.55 -21.72 0.07
N ASP A 426 22.25 -21.73 0.41
CA ASP A 426 21.15 -21.81 -0.56
C ASP A 426 20.41 -20.48 -0.77
N ARG A 427 20.65 -19.45 0.05
CA ARG A 427 19.96 -18.16 -0.06
C ARG A 427 20.91 -17.02 -0.33
N VAL A 428 20.50 -16.17 -1.26
CA VAL A 428 21.26 -15.00 -1.69
C VAL A 428 20.37 -13.76 -1.67
N GLU A 429 20.93 -12.69 -1.15
CA GLU A 429 20.40 -11.34 -1.26
C GLU A 429 21.09 -10.63 -2.42
N VAL A 430 20.30 -9.98 -3.26
CA VAL A 430 20.80 -9.11 -4.32
C VAL A 430 20.15 -7.75 -4.22
N ASN A 431 20.96 -6.72 -4.31
CA ASN A 431 20.52 -5.33 -4.26
C ASN A 431 20.70 -4.66 -5.61
N PHE A 432 19.62 -4.09 -6.12
CA PHE A 432 19.56 -3.40 -7.40
C PHE A 432 19.13 -1.95 -7.22
N ASP A 433 19.86 -1.04 -7.86
CA ASP A 433 19.41 0.32 -8.07
C ASP A 433 18.58 0.35 -9.36
N MET A 434 17.30 0.70 -9.27
CA MET A 434 16.41 0.60 -10.42
C MET A 434 15.31 1.67 -10.37
N PRO A 435 14.78 2.06 -11.54
CA PRO A 435 13.72 3.04 -11.60
C PRO A 435 12.45 2.51 -10.93
N LEU A 436 11.82 3.35 -10.11
CA LEU A 436 10.56 3.02 -9.45
C LEU A 436 9.47 2.65 -10.46
N SER A 437 9.41 3.33 -11.61
CA SER A 437 8.45 3.07 -12.69
C SER A 437 8.47 1.63 -13.23
N GLU A 438 9.59 0.93 -13.15
CA GLU A 438 9.72 -0.43 -13.68
C GLU A 438 9.22 -1.51 -12.72
N ILE A 439 9.01 -1.18 -11.45
CA ILE A 439 8.52 -2.14 -10.46
C ILE A 439 7.00 -2.02 -10.24
N VAL A 440 6.41 -0.90 -10.66
CA VAL A 440 5.04 -0.49 -10.33
C VAL A 440 3.98 -1.46 -10.86
N PHE A 441 4.14 -2.07 -12.04
CA PHE A 441 3.05 -2.79 -12.67
C PHE A 441 3.12 -4.32 -12.55
N ASP A 442 4.20 -4.94 -12.95
CA ASP A 442 4.23 -6.40 -13.13
C ASP A 442 5.45 -7.09 -12.50
N PHE A 443 6.34 -6.30 -11.93
CA PHE A 443 7.63 -6.79 -11.45
C PHE A 443 7.47 -7.86 -10.37
N TYR A 444 6.62 -7.62 -9.39
CA TYR A 444 6.42 -8.54 -8.26
C TYR A 444 5.83 -9.88 -8.70
N ASP A 445 4.83 -9.84 -9.57
CA ASP A 445 4.22 -11.07 -10.11
C ASP A 445 5.19 -11.87 -10.96
N LYS A 446 5.97 -11.18 -11.80
CA LYS A 446 7.05 -11.81 -12.58
C LYS A 446 8.12 -12.39 -11.66
N LEU A 447 8.53 -11.65 -10.63
CA LEU A 447 9.51 -12.11 -9.65
C LEU A 447 9.04 -13.38 -8.93
N LYS A 448 7.79 -13.40 -8.45
CA LYS A 448 7.18 -14.59 -7.86
C LYS A 448 7.12 -15.76 -8.83
N SER A 449 6.71 -15.51 -10.05
CA SER A 449 6.58 -16.54 -11.08
C SER A 449 7.93 -17.21 -11.40
N ILE A 450 8.98 -16.41 -11.68
CA ILE A 450 10.30 -16.94 -12.07
C ILE A 450 11.04 -17.62 -10.92
N SER A 451 10.72 -17.26 -9.68
CA SER A 451 11.29 -17.84 -8.47
C SER A 451 10.42 -18.92 -7.84
N LYS A 452 9.30 -19.30 -8.47
CA LYS A 452 8.30 -20.24 -7.92
C LYS A 452 7.83 -19.85 -6.51
N GLY A 453 7.75 -18.56 -6.22
CA GLY A 453 7.36 -18.03 -4.90
C GLY A 453 8.49 -17.93 -3.88
N TYR A 454 9.72 -18.32 -4.21
CA TYR A 454 10.85 -18.29 -3.28
C TYR A 454 11.58 -16.94 -3.21
N ALA A 455 11.27 -15.97 -4.08
CA ALA A 455 11.84 -14.64 -3.98
C ALA A 455 10.96 -13.72 -3.13
N SER A 456 11.56 -13.04 -2.18
CA SER A 456 10.98 -11.91 -1.47
C SER A 456 11.60 -10.62 -1.97
N PHE A 457 10.83 -9.53 -1.91
CA PHE A 457 11.19 -8.24 -2.46
C PHE A 457 10.85 -7.14 -1.46
N ASP A 458 11.80 -6.26 -1.25
CA ASP A 458 11.65 -5.01 -0.50
C ASP A 458 12.37 -3.89 -1.22
N TYR A 459 12.01 -2.63 -0.98
CA TYR A 459 12.68 -1.50 -1.60
C TYR A 459 12.60 -0.23 -0.75
N HIS A 460 13.56 0.66 -0.94
CA HIS A 460 13.52 2.00 -0.38
C HIS A 460 14.00 3.03 -1.41
N ARG A 461 13.46 4.24 -1.32
CA ARG A 461 13.76 5.31 -2.27
C ARG A 461 15.18 5.85 -2.07
N THR A 462 15.94 6.00 -3.16
CA THR A 462 17.30 6.52 -3.15
C THR A 462 17.42 7.93 -3.73
N GLY A 463 16.33 8.49 -4.26
CA GLY A 463 16.30 9.83 -4.84
C GLY A 463 15.91 9.83 -6.31
N PHE A 464 16.32 10.87 -7.04
CA PHE A 464 16.07 11.02 -8.47
C PHE A 464 17.36 10.84 -9.27
N GLN A 465 17.27 10.17 -10.43
CA GLN A 465 18.39 10.01 -11.33
C GLN A 465 18.00 10.39 -12.76
N PRO A 466 18.97 10.90 -13.56
CA PRO A 466 18.73 11.24 -14.97
C PRO A 466 18.27 10.03 -15.78
N SER A 467 17.23 10.22 -16.57
CA SER A 467 16.67 9.17 -17.43
C SER A 467 16.30 9.67 -18.82
N LYS A 468 16.31 8.76 -19.79
CA LYS A 468 15.91 9.03 -21.18
C LYS A 468 14.43 8.73 -21.38
N LEU A 469 13.56 9.44 -20.66
CA LEU A 469 12.13 9.32 -20.81
C LEU A 469 11.64 10.15 -22.01
N VAL A 470 10.62 9.63 -22.68
CA VAL A 470 9.92 10.30 -23.78
C VAL A 470 8.42 10.22 -23.56
N LYS A 471 7.72 11.26 -23.97
CA LYS A 471 6.25 11.26 -23.99
C LYS A 471 5.77 10.45 -25.20
N LEU A 472 4.96 9.44 -24.92
CA LEU A 472 4.25 8.65 -25.92
C LEU A 472 2.81 9.12 -25.98
N ASP A 473 2.39 9.66 -27.10
CA ASP A 473 1.03 10.08 -27.34
C ASP A 473 0.27 9.07 -28.19
N ILE A 474 -0.96 8.77 -27.83
CA ILE A 474 -1.88 8.00 -28.65
C ILE A 474 -2.84 8.97 -29.36
N LEU A 475 -2.85 8.88 -30.70
CA LEU A 475 -3.72 9.71 -31.52
C LEU A 475 -4.82 8.86 -32.16
N LEU A 476 -6.04 9.34 -32.06
CA LEU A 476 -7.21 8.79 -32.75
C LEU A 476 -7.61 9.73 -33.88
N ASN A 477 -7.48 9.25 -35.13
CA ASN A 477 -7.70 10.07 -36.33
C ASN A 477 -6.83 11.34 -36.43
N GLY A 478 -5.70 11.36 -35.71
CA GLY A 478 -4.78 12.49 -35.67
C GLY A 478 -4.96 13.42 -34.48
N GLU A 479 -6.01 13.22 -33.68
CA GLU A 479 -6.25 13.96 -32.43
C GLU A 479 -5.62 13.19 -31.26
N PRO A 480 -4.83 13.83 -30.40
CA PRO A 480 -4.24 13.20 -29.22
C PRO A 480 -5.31 12.91 -28.16
N VAL A 481 -5.16 11.79 -27.50
CA VAL A 481 -5.99 11.40 -26.35
C VAL A 481 -5.12 11.46 -25.11
N ASP A 482 -5.28 12.51 -24.31
CA ASP A 482 -4.44 12.81 -23.15
C ASP A 482 -4.43 11.69 -22.10
N ALA A 483 -5.59 11.06 -21.86
CA ALA A 483 -5.72 9.93 -20.94
C ALA A 483 -4.95 8.66 -21.36
N LEU A 484 -4.49 8.58 -22.61
CA LEU A 484 -3.68 7.48 -23.13
C LEU A 484 -2.22 7.90 -23.36
N SER A 485 -1.88 9.14 -23.06
CA SER A 485 -0.48 9.62 -23.11
C SER A 485 0.28 9.05 -21.92
N SER A 486 1.52 8.63 -22.13
CA SER A 486 2.38 8.05 -21.11
C SER A 486 3.83 8.53 -21.22
N LEU A 487 4.57 8.51 -20.11
CA LEU A 487 6.01 8.66 -20.10
C LEU A 487 6.64 7.28 -20.13
N THR A 488 7.50 7.02 -21.08
CA THR A 488 8.16 5.72 -21.21
C THR A 488 9.64 5.90 -21.57
N TYR A 489 10.43 4.89 -21.24
CA TYR A 489 11.84 4.88 -21.62
C TYR A 489 11.97 4.77 -23.15
N THR A 490 12.90 5.53 -23.73
CA THR A 490 13.02 5.68 -25.18
C THR A 490 13.10 4.35 -25.94
N ASP A 491 13.85 3.38 -25.40
CA ASP A 491 14.06 2.09 -26.05
C ASP A 491 12.82 1.19 -26.00
N HIS A 492 11.94 1.39 -25.02
CA HIS A 492 10.69 0.64 -24.85
C HIS A 492 9.50 1.30 -25.58
N ALA A 493 9.62 2.56 -25.98
CA ALA A 493 8.52 3.35 -26.54
C ALA A 493 7.87 2.71 -27.78
N TYR A 494 8.67 2.07 -28.66
CA TYR A 494 8.14 1.43 -29.86
C TYR A 494 7.27 0.21 -29.54
N ASP A 495 7.78 -0.70 -28.73
CA ASP A 495 7.08 -1.95 -28.40
C ASP A 495 5.82 -1.69 -27.58
N PHE A 496 5.92 -0.76 -26.63
CA PHE A 496 4.77 -0.32 -25.82
C PHE A 496 3.70 0.35 -26.67
N GLY A 497 4.08 1.33 -27.50
CA GLY A 497 3.15 2.03 -28.38
C GLY A 497 2.48 1.10 -29.42
N ARG A 498 3.20 0.09 -29.91
CA ARG A 498 2.66 -0.93 -30.80
C ARG A 498 1.60 -1.78 -30.09
N LYS A 499 1.91 -2.33 -28.91
CA LYS A 499 0.98 -3.11 -28.10
C LYS A 499 -0.30 -2.31 -27.77
N MET A 500 -0.14 -1.02 -27.38
CA MET A 500 -1.28 -0.14 -27.14
C MET A 500 -2.18 0.00 -28.39
N CYS A 501 -1.60 0.26 -29.56
CA CYS A 501 -2.36 0.38 -30.80
C CYS A 501 -3.09 -0.94 -31.15
N GLU A 502 -2.46 -2.09 -30.97
CA GLU A 502 -3.06 -3.39 -31.21
C GLU A 502 -4.24 -3.64 -30.27
N LYS A 503 -4.07 -3.35 -28.98
CA LYS A 503 -5.12 -3.53 -27.95
C LYS A 503 -6.31 -2.61 -28.16
N LEU A 504 -6.07 -1.33 -28.44
CA LEU A 504 -7.12 -0.37 -28.74
C LEU A 504 -7.90 -0.75 -30.00
N LYS A 505 -7.24 -1.33 -31.03
CA LYS A 505 -7.92 -1.82 -32.23
C LYS A 505 -8.91 -2.95 -31.92
N GLU A 506 -8.62 -3.81 -30.94
CA GLU A 506 -9.51 -4.88 -30.51
C GLU A 506 -10.73 -4.35 -29.77
N LEU A 507 -10.53 -3.31 -28.94
CA LEU A 507 -11.52 -2.81 -28.00
C LEU A 507 -12.42 -1.71 -28.57
N ILE A 508 -11.90 -0.87 -29.49
CA ILE A 508 -12.69 0.19 -30.11
C ILE A 508 -13.68 -0.42 -31.13
N PRO A 509 -14.98 -0.22 -30.95
CA PRO A 509 -15.97 -0.77 -31.85
C PRO A 509 -15.90 -0.12 -33.24
N ARG A 510 -16.22 -0.90 -34.28
CA ARG A 510 -16.30 -0.40 -35.65
C ARG A 510 -17.36 0.67 -35.79
N GLN A 511 -16.98 1.84 -36.25
CA GLN A 511 -17.88 2.97 -36.52
C GLN A 511 -18.17 3.13 -38.01
N GLN A 512 -18.91 4.20 -38.40
CA GLN A 512 -19.28 4.48 -39.78
C GLN A 512 -18.09 4.92 -40.67
N PHE A 513 -16.94 5.22 -40.04
CA PHE A 513 -15.70 5.66 -40.69
C PHE A 513 -14.50 4.86 -40.15
N ASP A 514 -13.38 4.88 -40.87
CA ASP A 514 -12.16 4.22 -40.43
C ASP A 514 -11.51 5.05 -39.34
N ILE A 515 -11.13 4.41 -38.23
CA ILE A 515 -10.44 5.04 -37.11
C ILE A 515 -8.96 4.66 -37.22
N ALA A 516 -8.10 5.66 -37.40
CA ALA A 516 -6.66 5.48 -37.35
C ALA A 516 -6.19 5.64 -35.91
N ILE A 517 -5.59 4.60 -35.35
CA ILE A 517 -4.95 4.58 -34.04
C ILE A 517 -3.45 4.71 -34.28
N GLN A 518 -2.82 5.70 -33.68
CA GLN A 518 -1.40 5.97 -33.93
C GLN A 518 -0.71 6.24 -32.59
N ALA A 519 0.46 5.65 -32.41
CA ALA A 519 1.35 5.99 -31.32
C ALA A 519 2.45 6.90 -31.84
N ALA A 520 2.71 8.01 -31.16
CA ALA A 520 3.67 9.01 -31.59
C ALA A 520 4.59 9.44 -30.43
N VAL A 521 5.83 9.72 -30.74
CA VAL A 521 6.79 10.38 -29.84
C VAL A 521 7.14 11.73 -30.46
N GLY A 522 6.63 12.80 -29.84
CA GLY A 522 6.65 14.12 -30.43
C GLY A 522 5.92 14.15 -31.79
N ALA A 523 6.57 14.62 -32.84
CA ALA A 523 5.98 14.65 -34.18
C ALA A 523 6.10 13.32 -34.95
N LYS A 524 6.85 12.32 -34.42
CA LYS A 524 7.14 11.07 -35.12
C LYS A 524 6.14 9.98 -34.73
N ILE A 525 5.37 9.50 -35.71
CA ILE A 525 4.52 8.30 -35.54
C ILE A 525 5.43 7.06 -35.55
N ILE A 526 5.37 6.28 -34.47
CA ILE A 526 6.17 5.07 -34.28
C ILE A 526 5.37 3.78 -34.52
N ALA A 527 4.06 3.78 -34.25
CA ALA A 527 3.19 2.65 -34.55
C ALA A 527 1.82 3.13 -35.08
N ARG A 528 1.15 2.29 -35.86
CA ARG A 528 -0.16 2.61 -36.43
C ARG A 528 -0.99 1.36 -36.63
N GLU A 529 -2.25 1.44 -36.19
CA GLU A 529 -3.30 0.47 -36.47
C GLU A 529 -4.57 1.15 -37.02
N THR A 530 -5.49 0.39 -37.54
CA THR A 530 -6.72 0.94 -38.11
C THR A 530 -7.93 0.04 -37.82
N VAL A 531 -8.94 0.60 -37.18
CA VAL A 531 -10.26 -0.02 -37.04
C VAL A 531 -11.07 0.31 -38.31
N LYS A 532 -11.39 -0.73 -39.10
CA LYS A 532 -12.12 -0.53 -40.37
C LYS A 532 -13.58 -0.19 -40.12
N ALA A 533 -14.10 0.75 -40.89
CA ALA A 533 -15.52 1.14 -40.83
C ALA A 533 -16.47 -0.02 -41.10
N VAL A 534 -17.67 0.08 -40.53
CA VAL A 534 -18.78 -0.82 -40.91
C VAL A 534 -19.13 -0.53 -42.39
N ARG A 535 -19.05 -1.59 -43.22
CA ARG A 535 -19.39 -1.50 -44.64
C ARG A 535 -20.84 -1.94 -44.85
N LYS A 536 -21.68 -0.98 -45.33
CA LYS A 536 -22.96 -1.31 -45.90
C LYS A 536 -22.74 -1.65 -47.39
N ASP A 537 -23.20 -2.80 -47.84
CA ASP A 537 -23.11 -3.14 -49.26
C ASP A 537 -24.13 -2.28 -50.05
N VAL A 538 -23.65 -1.18 -50.57
CA VAL A 538 -24.48 -0.25 -51.35
C VAL A 538 -24.72 -0.76 -52.77
N THR A 539 -24.02 -1.82 -53.18
CA THR A 539 -24.13 -2.43 -54.51
C THR A 539 -25.02 -3.69 -54.55
N ALA A 540 -25.47 -4.21 -53.40
CA ALA A 540 -26.30 -5.38 -53.27
C ALA A 540 -27.60 -5.35 -54.08
N LYS A 541 -28.16 -4.15 -54.29
CA LYS A 541 -29.41 -3.95 -55.09
C LYS A 541 -29.15 -3.61 -56.56
N CYS A 542 -27.88 -3.63 -57.02
CA CYS A 542 -27.55 -3.37 -58.41
C CYS A 542 -27.58 -4.70 -59.19
N TYR A 543 -28.75 -5.05 -59.72
CA TYR A 543 -28.91 -6.16 -60.65
C TYR A 543 -28.45 -5.73 -62.07
N GLY A 544 -27.59 -6.56 -62.69
CA GLY A 544 -27.04 -6.30 -64.03
C GLY A 544 -25.69 -5.58 -64.07
N GLY A 545 -24.96 -5.70 -65.16
CA GLY A 545 -23.56 -5.31 -65.33
C GLY A 545 -23.23 -3.80 -65.43
N ASP A 546 -24.06 -2.94 -64.87
CA ASP A 546 -23.76 -1.48 -64.87
C ASP A 546 -22.63 -1.11 -63.94
N ILE A 547 -21.41 -1.22 -64.47
CA ILE A 547 -20.16 -0.92 -63.79
C ILE A 547 -20.11 0.58 -63.39
N SER A 548 -20.64 1.45 -64.25
CA SER A 548 -20.64 2.91 -64.02
C SER A 548 -21.46 3.27 -62.78
N ARG A 549 -22.64 2.68 -62.61
CA ARG A 549 -23.52 2.93 -61.46
C ARG A 549 -22.91 2.37 -60.14
N LYS A 550 -22.30 1.16 -60.20
CA LYS A 550 -21.59 0.59 -59.07
C LYS A 550 -20.46 1.51 -58.62
N ARG A 551 -19.67 2.01 -59.56
CA ARG A 551 -18.53 2.92 -59.28
C ARG A 551 -19.00 4.25 -58.66
N LYS A 552 -20.06 4.86 -59.20
CA LYS A 552 -20.66 6.09 -58.64
C LYS A 552 -21.18 5.89 -57.22
N LEU A 553 -21.82 4.76 -56.92
CA LEU A 553 -22.32 4.46 -55.57
C LEU A 553 -21.17 4.26 -54.58
N LEU A 554 -20.11 3.57 -54.98
CA LEU A 554 -18.90 3.37 -54.15
C LEU A 554 -18.17 4.71 -53.89
N GLU A 555 -18.07 5.58 -54.93
CA GLU A 555 -17.49 6.91 -54.78
C GLU A 555 -18.31 7.83 -53.86
N LYS A 556 -19.64 7.77 -53.98
CA LYS A 556 -20.56 8.50 -53.08
C LYS A 556 -20.43 8.01 -51.63
N GLN A 557 -20.31 6.69 -51.42
CA GLN A 557 -20.06 6.11 -50.09
C GLN A 557 -18.70 6.58 -49.53
N LYS A 558 -17.64 6.59 -50.35
CA LYS A 558 -16.29 7.04 -49.96
C LYS A 558 -16.29 8.53 -49.58
N LYS A 559 -16.99 9.38 -50.37
CA LYS A 559 -17.15 10.81 -50.02
C LYS A 559 -17.93 11.01 -48.73
N GLY A 560 -19.03 10.24 -48.54
CA GLY A 560 -19.83 10.29 -47.30
C GLY A 560 -19.03 9.93 -46.07
N LYS A 561 -18.24 8.85 -46.15
CA LYS A 561 -17.34 8.40 -45.03
C LYS A 561 -16.27 9.45 -44.72
N LYS A 562 -15.65 10.06 -45.75
CA LYS A 562 -14.69 11.16 -45.56
C LYS A 562 -15.28 12.33 -44.82
N ARG A 563 -16.54 12.70 -45.15
CA ARG A 563 -17.26 13.79 -44.49
C ARG A 563 -17.65 13.47 -43.06
N MET A 564 -18.09 12.23 -42.80
CA MET A 564 -18.38 11.74 -41.42
C MET A 564 -17.15 11.74 -40.55
N ARG A 565 -15.98 11.36 -41.07
CA ARG A 565 -14.70 11.42 -40.36
C ARG A 565 -14.31 12.84 -39.93
N GLN A 566 -14.70 13.86 -40.68
CA GLN A 566 -14.38 15.26 -40.37
C GLN A 566 -15.32 15.85 -39.31
N ILE A 567 -16.47 15.25 -39.05
CA ILE A 567 -17.52 15.79 -38.18
C ILE A 567 -17.73 14.91 -36.93
N GLY A 568 -17.38 13.64 -37.00
CA GLY A 568 -17.65 12.67 -35.91
C GLY A 568 -16.49 12.55 -34.94
N ASN A 569 -16.75 12.69 -33.65
CA ASN A 569 -15.85 12.30 -32.60
C ASN A 569 -15.74 10.78 -32.55
N VAL A 570 -14.58 10.26 -32.16
CA VAL A 570 -14.36 8.83 -31.97
C VAL A 570 -14.89 8.47 -30.59
N GLU A 571 -15.93 7.65 -30.54
CA GLU A 571 -16.37 7.06 -29.28
C GLU A 571 -15.39 5.97 -28.85
N VAL A 572 -14.72 6.19 -27.75
CA VAL A 572 -13.83 5.22 -27.10
C VAL A 572 -14.57 4.69 -25.87
N PRO A 573 -14.86 3.38 -25.78
CA PRO A 573 -15.51 2.82 -24.59
C PRO A 573 -14.55 2.91 -23.39
N GLN A 574 -15.09 3.17 -22.21
CA GLN A 574 -14.31 3.25 -20.96
C GLN A 574 -13.51 1.98 -20.69
N SER A 575 -14.05 0.82 -21.05
CA SER A 575 -13.32 -0.46 -20.97
C SER A 575 -12.01 -0.48 -21.77
N ALA A 576 -11.87 0.34 -22.80
CA ALA A 576 -10.63 0.45 -23.58
C ALA A 576 -9.54 1.19 -22.80
N PHE A 577 -9.89 2.21 -22.00
CA PHE A 577 -8.95 2.89 -21.13
C PHE A 577 -8.43 1.94 -20.04
N LEU A 578 -9.34 1.25 -19.33
CA LEU A 578 -8.99 0.27 -18.31
C LEU A 578 -8.08 -0.86 -18.84
N ALA A 579 -8.38 -1.36 -20.04
CA ALA A 579 -7.63 -2.45 -20.63
C ALA A 579 -6.23 -2.04 -21.09
N VAL A 580 -6.06 -0.76 -21.50
CA VAL A 580 -4.76 -0.21 -21.88
C VAL A 580 -3.91 0.07 -20.65
N LEU A 581 -4.50 0.57 -19.57
CA LEU A 581 -3.81 0.82 -18.30
C LEU A 581 -3.37 -0.47 -17.57
N LYS A 582 -4.00 -1.60 -17.90
CA LYS A 582 -3.62 -2.94 -17.38
C LYS A 582 -2.71 -3.72 -18.35
N MET A 583 -2.14 -3.04 -19.35
CA MET A 583 -1.23 -3.71 -20.30
C MET A 583 0.16 -3.85 -19.70
N ASP A 584 0.66 -5.08 -19.75
CA ASP A 584 2.01 -5.48 -19.36
C ASP A 584 3.09 -5.04 -20.36
#